data_77187a234ad8dcbafcafd574a4c70dc4
#
_entry.id   77187a234ad8dcbafcafd574a4c70dc4
#
_cell.length_a   1.000
_cell.length_b   1.000
_cell.length_c   1.000
_cell.angle_alpha   90.00
_cell.angle_beta   90.00
_cell.angle_gamma   90.00
#
_symmetry.space_group_name_H-M   'P 1'
#
loop_
_entity.id
_entity.type
_entity.pdbx_description
1 polymer ?
#
loop_
_entity_poly.entity_id
_entity_poly.type
_entity_poly.pdbx_seq_one_letter_code
_entity_poly.pdbx_strand_id
1 'polypeptide(L)'
;MGLFNVWAVDREGEGQRFKAHDKMTNRKLLWHGTNVAVVAAIVKSGLRIMPHSGGRVGKGIYLASENAKSRQYVRPAYGARGPGVNLGIMFLCEAALGNEASITVDDWKLTKPP
;
A
#
# COMPACT_ATOMS: atom_id res chain seq x y z
N MET A 1 -16.90 10.59 6.41
CA MET A 1 -16.31 9.24 6.36
C MET A 1 -16.13 8.71 7.77
N GLY A 2 -16.57 7.49 8.03
CA GLY A 2 -16.43 6.83 9.32
C GLY A 2 -15.46 5.68 9.29
N LEU A 3 -14.85 5.40 10.43
CA LEU A 3 -14.03 4.22 10.66
C LEU A 3 -14.87 3.16 11.36
N PHE A 4 -15.03 1.98 10.76
CA PHE A 4 -15.86 0.90 11.32
C PHE A 4 -15.04 -0.12 12.09
N ASN A 5 -13.96 -0.61 11.49
CA ASN A 5 -13.13 -1.66 12.07
C ASN A 5 -11.65 -1.42 11.78
N VAL A 6 -10.81 -1.89 12.69
CA VAL A 6 -9.35 -1.91 12.54
C VAL A 6 -8.86 -3.30 12.90
N TRP A 7 -8.04 -3.89 12.03
CA TRP A 7 -7.43 -5.19 12.27
C TRP A 7 -5.91 -5.09 12.18
N ALA A 8 -5.23 -5.80 13.08
CA ALA A 8 -3.81 -6.05 12.92
C ALA A 8 -3.62 -7.20 11.95
N VAL A 9 -2.76 -7.03 10.96
CA VAL A 9 -2.42 -8.06 9.99
C VAL A 9 -1.06 -8.64 10.34
N ASP A 10 -1.03 -9.94 10.59
CA ASP A 10 0.20 -10.69 10.89
C ASP A 10 0.23 -11.92 10.00
N ARG A 11 0.87 -11.79 8.84
CA ARG A 11 0.96 -12.88 7.88
C ARG A 11 2.06 -13.85 8.27
N GLU A 12 1.80 -15.14 8.07
CA GLU A 12 2.79 -16.19 8.30
C GLU A 12 4.08 -15.91 7.50
N GLY A 13 5.20 -15.90 8.22
CA GLY A 13 6.52 -15.67 7.64
C GLY A 13 6.87 -14.22 7.29
N GLU A 14 5.93 -13.28 7.36
CA GLU A 14 6.19 -11.88 7.01
C GLU A 14 7.15 -11.21 8.00
N GLY A 15 6.93 -11.40 9.29
CA GLY A 15 7.82 -10.87 10.32
C GLY A 15 9.25 -11.37 10.15
N GLN A 16 9.40 -12.64 9.82
CA GLN A 16 10.71 -13.25 9.58
C GLN A 16 11.41 -12.62 8.37
N ARG A 17 10.69 -12.41 7.28
CA ARG A 17 11.22 -11.74 6.07
C ARG A 17 11.57 -10.29 6.34
N PHE A 18 10.77 -9.59 7.13
CA PHE A 18 10.99 -8.19 7.45
C PHE A 18 12.23 -7.99 8.34
N LYS A 19 12.64 -9.01 9.09
CA LYS A 19 13.87 -8.98 9.89
C LYS A 19 15.13 -8.68 9.07
N ALA A 20 15.14 -8.97 7.79
CA ALA A 20 16.25 -8.60 6.91
C ALA A 20 16.49 -7.09 6.88
N HIS A 21 15.52 -6.29 7.28
CA HIS A 21 15.56 -4.83 7.30
C HIS A 21 15.68 -4.25 8.70
N ASP A 22 16.00 -5.07 9.71
CA ASP A 22 16.08 -4.63 11.13
C ASP A 22 17.07 -3.49 11.35
N LYS A 23 18.13 -3.44 10.56
CA LYS A 23 19.16 -2.41 10.67
C LYS A 23 18.78 -1.09 10.00
N MET A 24 17.70 -1.06 9.26
CA MET A 24 17.20 0.17 8.65
C MET A 24 16.50 1.02 9.69
N THR A 25 17.04 2.19 9.99
CA THR A 25 16.49 3.12 10.98
C THR A 25 15.45 4.07 10.40
N ASN A 26 15.48 4.30 9.09
CA ASN A 26 14.50 5.16 8.42
C ASN A 26 13.22 4.37 8.14
N ARG A 27 12.31 4.37 9.11
CA ARG A 27 11.03 3.68 9.04
C ARG A 27 9.90 4.66 9.24
N LYS A 28 8.83 4.47 8.46
CA LYS A 28 7.62 5.29 8.57
C LYS A 28 6.38 4.40 8.49
N LEU A 29 5.31 4.86 9.12
CA LEU A 29 3.98 4.33 8.90
C LEU A 29 3.36 5.07 7.73
N LEU A 30 3.05 4.36 6.66
CA LEU A 30 2.54 4.94 5.43
C LEU A 30 1.25 4.24 5.00
N TRP A 31 0.37 5.01 4.38
CA TRP A 31 -0.93 4.54 3.92
C TRP A 31 -0.85 3.92 2.54
N HIS A 32 -1.63 2.86 2.33
CA HIS A 32 -1.83 2.24 1.01
C HIS A 32 -3.32 2.05 0.77
N GLY A 33 -3.83 2.69 -0.27
CA GLY A 33 -5.22 2.55 -0.72
C GLY A 33 -5.27 1.79 -2.03
N THR A 34 -6.25 0.92 -2.18
CA THR A 34 -6.43 0.11 -3.37
C THR A 34 -7.88 -0.33 -3.56
N ASN A 35 -8.16 -0.96 -4.68
CA ASN A 35 -9.44 -1.59 -4.94
C ASN A 35 -9.64 -2.77 -3.97
N VAL A 36 -10.85 -2.91 -3.43
CA VAL A 36 -11.19 -4.00 -2.52
C VAL A 36 -10.93 -5.39 -3.12
N ALA A 37 -11.05 -5.53 -4.42
CA ALA A 37 -10.74 -6.79 -5.11
C ALA A 37 -9.26 -7.21 -4.95
N VAL A 38 -8.36 -6.25 -4.74
CA VAL A 38 -6.92 -6.50 -4.57
C VAL A 38 -6.57 -6.80 -3.11
N VAL A 39 -7.43 -6.40 -2.18
CA VAL A 39 -7.18 -6.55 -0.73
C VAL A 39 -6.92 -7.99 -0.34
N ALA A 40 -7.71 -8.94 -0.85
CA ALA A 40 -7.52 -10.36 -0.55
C ALA A 40 -6.13 -10.85 -0.99
N ALA A 41 -5.65 -10.42 -2.15
CA ALA A 41 -4.31 -10.77 -2.64
C ALA A 41 -3.22 -10.16 -1.75
N ILE A 42 -3.39 -8.94 -1.27
CA ILE A 42 -2.46 -8.28 -0.36
C ILE A 42 -2.39 -9.00 0.98
N VAL A 43 -3.54 -9.35 1.55
CA VAL A 43 -3.60 -10.10 2.81
C VAL A 43 -2.95 -11.48 2.66
N LYS A 44 -3.13 -12.12 1.51
CA LYS A 44 -2.56 -13.44 1.23
C LYS A 44 -1.04 -13.40 0.97
N SER A 45 -0.57 -12.43 0.19
CA SER A 45 0.79 -12.44 -0.38
C SER A 45 1.63 -11.21 -0.04
N GLY A 46 1.05 -10.21 0.64
CA GLY A 46 1.69 -8.93 0.91
C GLY A 46 1.63 -7.96 -0.27
N LEU A 47 2.11 -6.76 -0.04
CA LEU A 47 2.24 -5.77 -1.10
C LEU A 47 3.29 -6.21 -2.12
N ARG A 48 2.96 -6.09 -3.39
CA ARG A 48 3.84 -6.46 -4.50
C ARG A 48 3.80 -5.41 -5.60
N ILE A 49 4.92 -5.29 -6.31
CA ILE A 49 4.96 -4.56 -7.57
C ILE A 49 4.34 -5.47 -8.62
N MET A 50 3.14 -5.11 -9.09
CA MET A 50 2.46 -5.90 -10.11
C MET A 50 3.07 -5.67 -11.49
N PRO A 51 3.09 -6.70 -12.38
CA PRO A 51 3.71 -6.57 -13.71
C PRO A 51 3.16 -5.43 -14.56
N HIS A 52 1.86 -5.15 -14.41
CA HIS A 52 1.17 -4.09 -15.15
C HIS A 52 0.96 -2.82 -14.33
N SER A 53 1.56 -2.74 -13.15
CA SER A 53 1.48 -1.53 -12.34
C SER A 53 2.31 -0.43 -12.98
N GLY A 54 1.89 0.79 -12.73
CA GLY A 54 2.58 1.96 -13.19
C GLY A 54 2.04 3.18 -12.47
N GLY A 55 2.60 4.31 -12.78
CA GLY A 55 2.20 5.56 -12.16
C GLY A 55 3.14 6.68 -12.56
N ARG A 56 3.02 7.82 -11.93
CA ARG A 56 3.80 9.02 -12.24
C ARG A 56 5.31 8.79 -12.14
N VAL A 57 5.74 7.86 -11.29
CA VAL A 57 7.16 7.53 -11.09
C VAL A 57 7.45 6.05 -11.42
N GLY A 58 6.68 5.49 -12.34
CA GLY A 58 6.92 4.15 -12.87
C GLY A 58 6.41 3.03 -11.97
N LYS A 59 7.08 1.87 -12.03
CA LYS A 59 6.70 0.67 -11.29
C LYS A 59 7.19 0.75 -9.86
N GLY A 60 6.28 0.49 -8.93
CA GLY A 60 6.61 0.49 -7.51
C GLY A 60 5.38 0.22 -6.66
N ILE A 61 5.61 0.09 -5.38
CA ILE A 61 4.55 0.10 -4.37
C ILE A 61 4.37 1.54 -3.93
N TYR A 62 3.16 2.08 -4.14
CA TYR A 62 2.85 3.48 -3.84
C TYR A 62 2.26 3.58 -2.46
N LEU A 63 2.91 4.39 -1.62
CA LEU A 63 2.50 4.66 -0.25
C LEU A 63 2.41 6.18 -0.06
N ALA A 64 1.63 6.61 0.91
CA ALA A 64 1.48 8.03 1.22
C ALA A 64 1.54 8.27 2.72
N SER A 65 2.16 9.38 3.10
CA SER A 65 2.15 9.86 4.48
C SER A 65 0.78 10.42 4.86
N GLU A 66 0.02 10.88 3.88
CA GLU A 66 -1.31 11.47 4.07
C GLU A 66 -2.40 10.48 3.71
N ASN A 67 -3.32 10.22 4.63
CA ASN A 67 -4.47 9.35 4.41
C ASN A 67 -5.30 9.79 3.20
N ALA A 68 -5.53 11.10 3.05
CA ALA A 68 -6.34 11.65 1.97
C ALA A 68 -5.81 11.29 0.59
N LYS A 69 -4.50 11.18 0.42
CA LYS A 69 -3.90 10.78 -0.86
C LYS A 69 -4.16 9.32 -1.18
N SER A 70 -3.94 8.43 -0.23
CA SER A 70 -4.19 6.99 -0.43
C SER A 70 -5.68 6.69 -0.59
N ARG A 71 -6.55 7.46 0.05
CA ARG A 71 -7.99 7.32 -0.05
C ARG A 71 -8.51 7.44 -1.48
N GLN A 72 -7.85 8.22 -2.33
CA GLN A 72 -8.24 8.38 -3.73
C GLN A 72 -8.17 7.08 -4.54
N TYR A 73 -7.39 6.11 -4.08
CA TYR A 73 -7.22 4.81 -4.72
C TYR A 73 -8.11 3.72 -4.14
N VAL A 74 -8.84 4.02 -3.07
CA VAL A 74 -9.79 3.07 -2.47
C VAL A 74 -11.02 2.97 -3.37
N ARG A 75 -11.36 1.73 -3.74
CA ARG A 75 -12.56 1.43 -4.52
C ARG A 75 -13.33 0.33 -3.81
N PRO A 76 -14.60 0.57 -3.46
CA PRO A 76 -15.46 -0.45 -2.87
C PRO A 76 -15.82 -1.52 -3.89
N ALA A 77 -16.39 -2.63 -3.41
CA ALA A 77 -16.87 -3.68 -4.28
C ALA A 77 -18.02 -3.20 -5.16
N TYR A 78 -17.94 -3.45 -6.44
CA TYR A 78 -19.02 -3.15 -7.38
C TYR A 78 -20.15 -4.17 -7.22
N GLY A 79 -21.38 -3.69 -7.35
CA GLY A 79 -22.57 -4.53 -7.37
C GLY A 79 -23.04 -5.01 -6.00
N ALA A 80 -22.33 -4.71 -4.95
CA ALA A 80 -22.80 -5.00 -3.61
C ALA A 80 -24.04 -4.16 -3.29
N ARG A 81 -25.01 -4.76 -2.64
CA ARG A 81 -26.27 -4.09 -2.24
C ARG A 81 -26.49 -4.28 -0.73
N GLY A 82 -27.07 -3.28 -0.09
CA GLY A 82 -27.39 -3.32 1.31
C GLY A 82 -26.50 -2.46 2.18
N PRO A 83 -26.63 -2.53 3.50
CA PRO A 83 -25.78 -1.79 4.43
C PRO A 83 -24.28 -2.10 4.19
N GLY A 84 -23.46 -1.06 4.17
CA GLY A 84 -22.01 -1.22 4.02
C GLY A 84 -21.51 -1.36 2.59
N VAL A 85 -22.35 -1.17 1.56
CA VAL A 85 -21.94 -1.26 0.15
C VAL A 85 -20.83 -0.29 -0.25
N ASN A 86 -20.66 0.81 0.51
CA ASN A 86 -19.64 1.82 0.25
C ASN A 86 -18.42 1.68 1.18
N LEU A 87 -18.18 0.48 1.70
CA LEU A 87 -17.01 0.19 2.52
C LEU A 87 -15.77 0.04 1.65
N GLY A 88 -14.73 0.73 2.03
CA GLY A 88 -13.38 0.56 1.47
C GLY A 88 -12.41 0.08 2.52
N ILE A 89 -11.27 -0.42 2.07
CA ILE A 89 -10.20 -0.89 2.94
C ILE A 89 -8.93 -0.11 2.62
N MET A 90 -8.21 0.26 3.67
CA MET A 90 -6.94 0.96 3.56
C MET A 90 -5.94 0.30 4.50
N PHE A 91 -4.71 0.15 4.05
CA PHE A 91 -3.64 -0.41 4.85
C PHE A 91 -2.80 0.72 5.47
N LEU A 92 -2.39 0.53 6.69
CA LEU A 92 -1.32 1.31 7.33
C LEU A 92 -0.12 0.38 7.47
N CYS A 93 0.96 0.72 6.78
CA CYS A 93 2.11 -0.17 6.62
C CYS A 93 3.34 0.43 7.27
N GLU A 94 4.11 -0.41 7.98
CA GLU A 94 5.46 -0.06 8.37
C GLU A 94 6.37 -0.22 7.15
N ALA A 95 7.00 0.88 6.73
CA ALA A 95 7.89 0.89 5.59
C ALA A 95 9.33 1.14 6.03
N ALA A 96 10.23 0.21 5.72
CA ALA A 96 11.67 0.37 5.89
C ALA A 96 12.22 1.03 4.61
N LEU A 97 12.48 2.34 4.67
CA LEU A 97 12.80 3.14 3.49
C LEU A 97 14.28 3.15 3.15
N GLY A 98 15.15 2.99 4.15
CA GLY A 98 16.58 3.10 3.91
C GLY A 98 16.97 4.50 3.41
N ASN A 99 17.82 4.56 2.40
CA ASN A 99 18.22 5.81 1.77
C ASN A 99 17.16 6.26 0.77
N GLU A 100 16.62 7.46 0.96
CA GLU A 100 15.58 8.00 0.10
C GLU A 100 16.20 8.83 -1.05
N ALA A 101 15.68 8.65 -2.25
CA ALA A 101 15.94 9.52 -3.38
C ALA A 101 14.72 10.39 -3.63
N SER A 102 14.91 11.71 -3.69
CA SER A 102 13.82 12.63 -3.97
C SER A 102 13.64 12.82 -5.47
N ILE A 103 12.41 12.61 -5.94
CA ILE A 103 12.02 12.81 -7.32
C ILE A 103 10.98 13.95 -7.37
N THR A 104 11.29 14.99 -8.11
CA THR A 104 10.42 16.19 -8.23
C THR A 104 9.71 16.28 -9.59
N VAL A 105 10.12 15.45 -10.54
CA VAL A 105 9.55 15.37 -11.89
C VAL A 105 9.07 13.96 -12.15
N ASP A 106 7.89 13.83 -12.76
CA ASP A 106 7.33 12.54 -13.12
C ASP A 106 8.25 11.76 -14.08
N ASP A 107 8.44 10.49 -13.80
CA ASP A 107 9.17 9.56 -14.67
C ASP A 107 8.49 8.20 -14.65
N TRP A 108 7.54 8.02 -15.54
CA TRP A 108 6.74 6.80 -15.63
C TRP A 108 7.52 5.57 -16.14
N LYS A 109 8.73 5.78 -16.65
CA LYS A 109 9.57 4.70 -17.19
C LYS A 109 10.42 4.00 -16.14
N LEU A 110 10.48 4.53 -14.92
CA LEU A 110 11.27 3.93 -13.86
C LEU A 110 10.79 2.51 -13.54
N THR A 111 11.72 1.58 -13.43
CA THR A 111 11.48 0.19 -13.03
C THR A 111 12.21 -0.17 -11.76
N LYS A 112 13.08 0.69 -11.29
CA LYS A 112 13.86 0.55 -10.05
C LYS A 112 14.19 1.94 -9.53
N PRO A 113 14.56 2.08 -8.24
CA PRO A 113 15.00 3.37 -7.68
C PRO A 113 16.18 3.95 -8.49
N PRO A 114 16.19 5.26 -8.63
CA PRO A 114 17.29 5.95 -9.31
C PRO A 114 18.61 5.84 -8.55
#